data_1b5b8e88bd2dcfbe7b586e8ee618ffc3
#
_entry.id   1b5b8e88bd2dcfbe7b586e8ee618ffc3
#
_cell.length_a   1.000
_cell.length_b   1.000
_cell.length_c   1.000
_cell.angle_alpha   90.00
_cell.angle_beta   90.00
_cell.angle_gamma   90.00
#
_symmetry.space_group_name_H-M   'P 1'
#
loop_
_entity.id
_entity.type
_entity.pdbx_description
1 polymer ?
#
loop_
_entity_poly.entity_id
_entity_poly.type
_entity_poly.pdbx_seq_one_letter_code
_entity_poly.pdbx_strand_id
1 'polypeptide(L)'
;MLINIDISTGVMYKDGPLIRLCLEFLGKDAKPENSNILSPSRGFPPREHHRLNRFISGVRVLTSSNQPATAPPPTPRVIKRLLMQGAKDLRFTLREGGTQSVAEYFRQAYNITLRYPDVLCVEVGKGAYIPMELCHVIPGQIMRKQVPPEKTKDVLEFATQKPEARLTSIRNGLAVLQYGQSSYLRSFGLAVDSTAPVTINARVLAPPTLVYGAGSRQQTIVRYSFLT
;
A
#
# COMPACT_ATOMS: atom_id res chain seq x y z
N MET A 1 -12.57 18.50 29.11
CA MET A 1 -12.49 17.37 28.14
C MET A 1 -11.06 17.29 27.65
N LEU A 2 -10.47 16.11 27.55
CA LEU A 2 -9.10 15.91 27.06
C LEU A 2 -9.14 15.29 25.66
N ILE A 3 -8.22 15.72 24.80
CA ILE A 3 -8.01 15.12 23.48
C ILE A 3 -6.72 14.32 23.55
N ASN A 4 -6.79 13.04 23.24
CA ASN A 4 -5.62 12.19 23.11
C ASN A 4 -5.21 12.15 21.63
N ILE A 5 -3.99 12.54 21.33
CA ILE A 5 -3.44 12.55 19.96
C ILE A 5 -2.16 11.76 19.96
N ASP A 6 -2.06 10.86 19.01
CA ASP A 6 -0.86 10.09 18.78
C ASP A 6 -0.64 9.84 17.29
N ILE A 7 0.58 9.47 16.91
CA ILE A 7 0.95 9.09 15.56
C ILE A 7 0.86 7.57 15.40
N SER A 8 0.45 7.12 14.22
CA SER A 8 0.53 5.71 13.86
C SER A 8 1.24 5.55 12.52
N THR A 9 2.05 4.51 12.40
CA THR A 9 2.76 4.18 11.17
C THR A 9 1.95 3.21 10.34
N GLY A 10 1.73 3.55 9.08
CA GLY A 10 1.07 2.67 8.11
C GLY A 10 1.95 2.45 6.88
N VAL A 11 1.92 1.24 6.34
CA VAL A 11 2.59 0.92 5.07
C VAL A 11 1.66 1.25 3.93
N MET A 12 2.18 1.89 2.90
CA MET A 12 1.43 2.24 1.69
C MET A 12 2.00 1.53 0.48
N TYR A 13 1.14 1.28 -0.50
CA TYR A 13 1.61 0.87 -1.82
C TYR A 13 2.31 2.06 -2.49
N LYS A 14 3.46 1.79 -3.10
CA LYS A 14 4.16 2.78 -3.92
C LYS A 14 3.34 3.04 -5.17
N ASP A 15 3.11 4.29 -5.48
CA ASP A 15 2.43 4.73 -6.69
C ASP A 15 3.30 4.61 -7.93
N GLY A 16 2.67 4.71 -9.09
CA GLY A 16 3.33 4.62 -10.39
C GLY A 16 3.04 3.32 -11.15
N PRO A 17 3.87 2.96 -12.15
CA PRO A 17 3.62 1.79 -12.98
C PRO A 17 3.52 0.49 -12.18
N LEU A 18 2.46 -0.31 -12.41
CA LEU A 18 2.22 -1.55 -11.70
C LEU A 18 3.36 -2.57 -11.89
N ILE A 19 3.94 -2.63 -13.08
CA ILE A 19 5.11 -3.50 -13.36
C ILE A 19 6.26 -3.17 -12.40
N ARG A 20 6.54 -1.89 -12.19
CA ARG A 20 7.60 -1.43 -11.29
C ARG A 20 7.35 -1.90 -9.86
N LEU A 21 6.13 -1.69 -9.35
CA LEU A 21 5.74 -2.16 -8.01
C LEU A 21 5.93 -3.67 -7.87
N CYS A 22 5.54 -4.44 -8.91
CA CYS A 22 5.67 -5.89 -8.91
C CYS A 22 7.14 -6.36 -8.92
N LEU A 23 7.99 -5.72 -9.71
CA LEU A 23 9.43 -6.03 -9.74
C LEU A 23 10.10 -5.73 -8.40
N GLU A 24 9.82 -4.56 -7.82
CA GLU A 24 10.34 -4.18 -6.50
C GLU A 24 9.90 -5.16 -5.39
N PHE A 25 8.64 -5.63 -5.44
CA PHE A 25 8.14 -6.65 -4.51
C PHE A 25 8.89 -7.99 -4.64
N LEU A 26 9.28 -8.37 -5.84
CA LEU A 26 10.06 -9.57 -6.11
C LEU A 26 11.56 -9.39 -5.84
N GLY A 27 11.99 -8.22 -5.35
CA GLY A 27 13.40 -7.91 -5.12
C GLY A 27 14.22 -7.79 -6.41
N LYS A 28 13.55 -7.46 -7.52
CA LYS A 28 14.18 -7.25 -8.82
C LYS A 28 14.36 -5.75 -9.09
N ASP A 29 15.40 -5.43 -9.83
CA ASP A 29 15.61 -4.05 -10.28
C ASP A 29 14.44 -3.61 -11.18
N ALA A 30 13.83 -2.48 -10.81
CA ALA A 30 12.60 -1.97 -11.44
C ALA A 30 12.88 -1.22 -12.75
N LYS A 31 13.87 -1.66 -13.53
CA LYS A 31 14.16 -1.13 -14.85
C LYS A 31 13.19 -1.67 -15.90
N PRO A 32 12.87 -0.90 -16.94
CA PRO A 32 12.00 -1.33 -18.04
C PRO A 32 12.43 -2.64 -18.70
N GLU A 33 13.75 -2.87 -18.80
CA GLU A 33 14.36 -4.07 -19.40
C GLU A 33 13.95 -5.35 -18.65
N ASN A 34 13.75 -5.24 -17.34
CA ASN A 34 13.37 -6.35 -16.46
C ASN A 34 11.86 -6.68 -16.50
N SER A 35 11.04 -5.90 -17.21
CA SER A 35 9.61 -6.15 -17.33
C SER A 35 9.30 -7.55 -17.85
N ASN A 36 10.15 -8.08 -18.71
CA ASN A 36 10.03 -9.42 -19.27
C ASN A 36 10.20 -10.57 -18.24
N ILE A 37 10.73 -10.29 -17.03
CA ILE A 37 10.77 -11.27 -15.93
C ILE A 37 9.36 -11.72 -15.55
N LEU A 38 8.36 -10.83 -15.72
CA LEU A 38 6.95 -11.11 -15.44
C LEU A 38 6.23 -11.78 -16.62
N SER A 39 6.96 -12.43 -17.52
CA SER A 39 6.38 -13.13 -18.68
C SER A 39 6.26 -14.63 -18.42
N PRO A 40 5.06 -15.22 -18.56
CA PRO A 40 4.87 -16.68 -18.47
C PRO A 40 5.71 -17.45 -19.50
N SER A 41 5.85 -16.92 -20.70
CA SER A 41 6.64 -17.52 -21.79
C SER A 41 8.13 -17.64 -21.45
N ARG A 42 8.62 -16.86 -20.49
CA ARG A 42 10.00 -16.91 -19.98
C ARG A 42 10.12 -17.72 -18.68
N GLY A 43 9.10 -18.52 -18.35
CA GLY A 43 9.13 -19.38 -17.16
C GLY A 43 8.88 -18.66 -15.84
N PHE A 44 8.01 -17.64 -15.80
CA PHE A 44 7.65 -16.98 -14.55
C PHE A 44 7.12 -18.00 -13.53
N PRO A 45 7.75 -18.16 -12.34
CA PRO A 45 7.45 -19.25 -11.44
C PRO A 45 6.04 -19.17 -10.84
N PRO A 46 5.27 -20.29 -10.78
CA PRO A 46 3.94 -20.30 -10.16
C PRO A 46 3.92 -19.83 -8.70
N ARG A 47 4.98 -20.11 -7.95
CA ARG A 47 5.13 -19.65 -6.55
C ARG A 47 5.21 -18.13 -6.48
N GLU A 48 6.00 -17.51 -7.34
CA GLU A 48 6.11 -16.04 -7.41
C GLU A 48 4.81 -15.41 -7.90
N HIS A 49 4.13 -16.05 -8.86
CA HIS A 49 2.80 -15.62 -9.30
C HIS A 49 1.81 -15.59 -8.13
N HIS A 50 1.76 -16.64 -7.31
CA HIS A 50 0.86 -16.69 -6.16
C HIS A 50 1.16 -15.60 -5.13
N ARG A 51 2.46 -15.39 -4.81
CA ARG A 51 2.91 -14.31 -3.92
C ARG A 51 2.50 -12.94 -4.47
N LEU A 52 2.75 -12.71 -5.74
CA LEU A 52 2.45 -11.45 -6.42
C LEU A 52 0.95 -11.20 -6.50
N ASN A 53 0.16 -12.22 -6.88
CA ASN A 53 -1.29 -12.15 -6.90
C ASN A 53 -1.86 -11.76 -5.53
N ARG A 54 -1.37 -12.38 -4.45
CA ARG A 54 -1.76 -12.03 -3.09
C ARG A 54 -1.38 -10.58 -2.75
N PHE A 55 -0.24 -10.10 -3.23
CA PHE A 55 0.25 -8.75 -2.95
C PHE A 55 -0.59 -7.68 -3.66
N ILE A 56 -0.87 -7.82 -4.97
CA ILE A 56 -1.56 -6.79 -5.74
C ILE A 56 -3.09 -6.88 -5.72
N SER A 57 -3.68 -8.00 -5.32
CA SER A 57 -5.14 -8.13 -5.22
C SER A 57 -5.70 -7.05 -4.28
N GLY A 58 -6.73 -6.32 -4.70
CA GLY A 58 -7.32 -5.21 -3.96
C GLY A 58 -6.65 -3.84 -4.20
N VAL A 59 -5.52 -3.79 -4.90
CA VAL A 59 -4.88 -2.53 -5.27
C VAL A 59 -5.73 -1.80 -6.31
N ARG A 60 -5.87 -0.49 -6.14
CA ARG A 60 -6.56 0.38 -7.09
C ARG A 60 -5.57 0.92 -8.12
N VAL A 61 -5.94 0.82 -9.38
CA VAL A 61 -5.13 1.28 -10.50
C VAL A 61 -5.94 2.16 -11.44
N LEU A 62 -5.26 3.08 -12.10
CA LEU A 62 -5.75 3.76 -13.29
C LEU A 62 -5.20 3.03 -14.51
N THR A 63 -5.99 2.99 -15.57
CA THR A 63 -5.56 2.43 -16.85
C THR A 63 -5.16 3.56 -17.79
N SER A 64 -3.95 3.51 -18.33
CA SER A 64 -3.55 4.40 -19.41
C SER A 64 -4.36 4.08 -20.64
N SER A 65 -5.10 5.04 -21.16
CA SER A 65 -5.84 4.96 -22.41
C SER A 65 -5.54 6.20 -23.24
N ASN A 66 -5.39 6.05 -24.55
CA ASN A 66 -5.30 7.15 -25.49
C ASN A 66 -6.69 7.78 -25.70
N GLN A 67 -7.33 8.19 -24.61
CA GLN A 67 -8.59 8.90 -24.72
C GLN A 67 -8.36 10.38 -25.03
N PRO A 68 -9.21 11.01 -25.85
CA PRO A 68 -9.11 12.45 -26.10
C PRO A 68 -9.27 13.23 -24.79
N ALA A 69 -8.66 14.40 -24.71
CA ALA A 69 -8.68 15.26 -23.52
C ALA A 69 -10.10 15.64 -23.04
N THR A 70 -11.10 15.49 -23.91
CA THR A 70 -12.52 15.71 -23.63
C THR A 70 -13.22 14.55 -22.93
N ALA A 71 -12.55 13.38 -22.83
CA ALA A 71 -13.13 12.21 -22.15
C ALA A 71 -13.15 12.42 -20.63
N PRO A 72 -14.14 11.85 -19.93
CA PRO A 72 -14.16 11.91 -18.47
C PRO A 72 -12.88 11.28 -17.89
N PRO A 73 -12.40 11.81 -16.74
CA PRO A 73 -11.17 11.30 -16.12
C PRO A 73 -11.29 9.81 -15.84
N PRO A 74 -10.22 9.04 -16.04
CA PRO A 74 -10.25 7.59 -15.84
C PRO A 74 -10.60 7.25 -14.39
N THR A 75 -11.60 6.41 -14.20
CA THR A 75 -12.00 5.95 -12.87
C THR A 75 -11.06 4.86 -12.37
N PRO A 76 -10.64 4.92 -11.09
CA PRO A 76 -9.84 3.87 -10.48
C PRO A 76 -10.54 2.51 -10.52
N ARG A 77 -9.83 1.48 -10.91
CA ARG A 77 -10.30 0.09 -10.94
C ARG A 77 -9.56 -0.76 -9.91
N VAL A 78 -10.25 -1.69 -9.29
CA VAL A 78 -9.66 -2.60 -8.30
C VAL A 78 -9.16 -3.85 -8.98
N ILE A 79 -7.90 -4.22 -8.76
CA ILE A 79 -7.34 -5.50 -9.21
C ILE A 79 -7.96 -6.62 -8.39
N LYS A 80 -8.58 -7.58 -9.07
CA LYS A 80 -9.10 -8.80 -8.45
C LYS A 80 -8.05 -9.89 -8.35
N ARG A 81 -7.41 -10.16 -9.47
CA ARG A 81 -6.38 -11.20 -9.57
C ARG A 81 -5.39 -10.93 -10.68
N LEU A 82 -4.23 -11.54 -10.54
CA LEU A 82 -3.20 -11.64 -11.56
C LEU A 82 -3.45 -12.89 -12.40
N LEU A 83 -3.37 -12.78 -13.71
CA LEU A 83 -3.54 -13.90 -14.62
C LEU A 83 -2.19 -14.49 -15.03
N MET A 84 -2.12 -15.81 -15.26
CA MET A 84 -0.90 -16.49 -15.72
C MET A 84 -0.72 -16.42 -17.26
N GLN A 85 -1.32 -15.42 -17.89
CA GLN A 85 -1.26 -15.23 -19.32
C GLN A 85 -0.89 -13.80 -19.65
N GLY A 86 -0.09 -13.63 -20.71
CA GLY A 86 0.21 -12.34 -21.32
C GLY A 86 -0.93 -11.84 -22.19
N ALA A 87 -0.91 -10.56 -22.53
CA ALA A 87 -1.92 -9.93 -23.37
C ALA A 87 -2.01 -10.54 -24.78
N LYS A 88 -0.92 -11.11 -25.27
CA LYS A 88 -0.84 -11.79 -26.58
C LYS A 88 -1.62 -13.10 -26.58
N ASP A 89 -1.56 -13.86 -25.48
CA ASP A 89 -2.13 -15.21 -25.40
C ASP A 89 -3.51 -15.22 -24.75
N LEU A 90 -3.83 -14.23 -23.93
CA LEU A 90 -5.10 -14.10 -23.25
C LEU A 90 -6.19 -13.69 -24.24
N ARG A 91 -7.12 -14.61 -24.49
CA ARG A 91 -8.24 -14.42 -25.44
C ARG A 91 -9.56 -14.28 -24.71
N PHE A 92 -10.46 -13.50 -25.28
CA PHE A 92 -11.83 -13.34 -24.78
C PHE A 92 -12.79 -13.21 -25.95
N THR A 93 -14.07 -13.50 -25.69
CA THR A 93 -15.13 -13.43 -26.70
C THR A 93 -15.74 -12.02 -26.70
N LEU A 94 -15.82 -11.41 -27.86
CA LEU A 94 -16.49 -10.14 -28.10
C LEU A 94 -18.01 -10.28 -28.01
N ARG A 95 -18.71 -9.19 -27.69
CA ARG A 95 -20.20 -9.21 -27.65
C ARG A 95 -20.86 -9.50 -29.02
N GLU A 96 -20.18 -9.14 -30.08
CA GLU A 96 -20.64 -9.33 -31.46
C GLU A 96 -20.26 -10.71 -32.02
N GLY A 97 -19.71 -11.58 -31.19
CA GLY A 97 -19.14 -12.85 -31.60
C GLY A 97 -17.69 -12.72 -32.07
N GLY A 98 -16.97 -13.84 -32.09
CA GLY A 98 -15.54 -13.87 -32.41
C GLY A 98 -14.64 -13.81 -31.14
N THR A 99 -13.44 -14.36 -31.30
CA THR A 99 -12.43 -14.43 -30.23
C THR A 99 -11.22 -13.58 -30.60
N GLN A 100 -10.81 -12.71 -29.70
CA GLN A 100 -9.70 -11.79 -29.90
C GLN A 100 -8.74 -11.83 -28.71
N SER A 101 -7.45 -11.59 -28.94
CA SER A 101 -6.49 -11.42 -27.86
C SER A 101 -6.62 -10.04 -27.21
N VAL A 102 -6.20 -9.93 -25.96
CA VAL A 102 -6.19 -8.64 -25.25
C VAL A 102 -5.28 -7.64 -25.96
N ALA A 103 -4.14 -8.08 -26.49
CA ALA A 103 -3.21 -7.20 -27.22
C ALA A 103 -3.85 -6.65 -28.51
N GLU A 104 -4.52 -7.50 -29.30
CA GLU A 104 -5.25 -7.10 -30.51
C GLU A 104 -6.35 -6.09 -30.19
N TYR A 105 -7.13 -6.36 -29.14
CA TYR A 105 -8.20 -5.47 -28.70
C TYR A 105 -7.68 -4.08 -28.33
N PHE A 106 -6.62 -3.96 -27.55
CA PHE A 106 -6.06 -2.65 -27.18
C PHE A 106 -5.51 -1.91 -28.39
N ARG A 107 -4.94 -2.62 -29.37
CA ARG A 107 -4.49 -2.01 -30.61
C ARG A 107 -5.65 -1.48 -31.46
N GLN A 108 -6.73 -2.26 -31.61
CA GLN A 108 -7.87 -1.88 -32.45
C GLN A 108 -8.77 -0.83 -31.78
N ALA A 109 -9.14 -1.03 -30.51
CA ALA A 109 -10.11 -0.18 -29.84
C ALA A 109 -9.50 1.12 -29.29
N TYR A 110 -8.22 1.11 -28.92
CA TYR A 110 -7.57 2.25 -28.26
C TYR A 110 -6.35 2.79 -29.02
N ASN A 111 -5.98 2.18 -30.14
CA ASN A 111 -4.76 2.49 -30.89
C ASN A 111 -3.50 2.45 -30.01
N ILE A 112 -3.44 1.48 -29.09
CA ILE A 112 -2.31 1.26 -28.19
C ILE A 112 -1.57 0.01 -28.61
N THR A 113 -0.31 0.16 -29.00
CA THR A 113 0.62 -0.96 -29.22
C THR A 113 1.36 -1.25 -27.92
N LEU A 114 1.18 -2.47 -27.40
CA LEU A 114 1.84 -2.88 -26.18
C LEU A 114 3.34 -3.06 -26.39
N ARG A 115 4.14 -2.57 -25.47
CA ARG A 115 5.60 -2.76 -25.46
C ARG A 115 5.98 -4.13 -24.92
N TYR A 116 5.17 -4.66 -23.99
CA TYR A 116 5.41 -5.93 -23.30
C TYR A 116 4.19 -6.87 -23.39
N PRO A 117 3.80 -7.34 -24.61
CA PRO A 117 2.58 -8.12 -24.79
C PRO A 117 2.61 -9.49 -24.11
N ASP A 118 3.80 -10.01 -23.79
CA ASP A 118 4.00 -11.28 -23.09
C ASP A 118 3.92 -11.16 -21.57
N VAL A 119 3.94 -9.93 -21.02
CA VAL A 119 3.83 -9.70 -19.56
C VAL A 119 2.40 -9.99 -19.10
N LEU A 120 2.31 -10.52 -17.87
CA LEU A 120 1.06 -10.89 -17.21
C LEU A 120 -0.03 -9.82 -17.34
N CYS A 121 -1.28 -10.26 -17.45
CA CYS A 121 -2.45 -9.40 -17.36
C CYS A 121 -3.07 -9.44 -15.97
N VAL A 122 -3.81 -8.40 -15.64
CA VAL A 122 -4.64 -8.33 -14.43
C VAL A 122 -6.12 -8.34 -14.77
N GLU A 123 -6.91 -9.01 -13.94
CA GLU A 123 -8.36 -8.90 -13.98
C GLU A 123 -8.80 -7.78 -13.04
N VAL A 124 -9.61 -6.86 -13.57
CA VAL A 124 -10.17 -5.75 -12.80
C VAL A 124 -11.70 -5.74 -12.88
N GLY A 125 -12.35 -5.27 -11.83
CA GLY A 125 -13.80 -5.08 -11.81
C GLY A 125 -14.58 -6.36 -12.15
N LYS A 126 -15.53 -6.29 -13.08
CA LYS A 126 -16.42 -7.40 -13.48
C LYS A 126 -15.88 -8.18 -14.69
N GLY A 127 -14.64 -8.68 -14.61
CA GLY A 127 -14.07 -9.54 -15.64
C GLY A 127 -13.39 -8.80 -16.81
N ALA A 128 -12.95 -7.56 -16.61
CA ALA A 128 -12.14 -6.87 -17.60
C ALA A 128 -10.67 -7.24 -17.44
N TYR A 129 -10.02 -7.60 -18.54
CA TYR A 129 -8.60 -7.96 -18.58
C TYR A 129 -7.79 -6.79 -19.10
N ILE A 130 -6.78 -6.41 -18.33
CA ILE A 130 -5.92 -5.26 -18.65
C ILE A 130 -4.46 -5.70 -18.63
N PRO A 131 -3.67 -5.35 -19.66
CA PRO A 131 -2.21 -5.54 -19.62
C PRO A 131 -1.59 -4.79 -18.44
N MET A 132 -0.70 -5.45 -17.70
CA MET A 132 -0.07 -4.86 -16.52
C MET A 132 0.68 -3.56 -16.83
N GLU A 133 1.24 -3.43 -18.03
CA GLU A 133 1.98 -2.22 -18.45
C GLU A 133 1.10 -0.97 -18.56
N LEU A 134 -0.20 -1.14 -18.76
CA LEU A 134 -1.14 -0.03 -18.83
C LEU A 134 -1.70 0.39 -17.46
N CYS A 135 -1.36 -0.35 -16.41
CA CYS A 135 -1.86 -0.10 -15.07
C CYS A 135 -0.91 0.80 -14.28
N HIS A 136 -1.47 1.85 -13.68
CA HIS A 136 -0.77 2.75 -12.76
C HIS A 136 -1.43 2.70 -11.39
N VAL A 137 -0.65 2.42 -10.37
CA VAL A 137 -1.08 2.42 -8.97
C VAL A 137 -1.32 3.85 -8.53
N ILE A 138 -2.50 4.14 -7.99
CA ILE A 138 -2.81 5.49 -7.51
C ILE A 138 -2.16 5.75 -6.14
N PRO A 139 -1.75 7.00 -5.85
CA PRO A 139 -1.14 7.34 -4.57
C PRO A 139 -2.08 7.19 -3.38
N GLY A 140 -1.53 7.18 -2.16
CA GLY A 140 -2.29 7.23 -0.92
C GLY A 140 -3.03 5.94 -0.55
N GLN A 141 -2.66 4.79 -1.08
CA GLN A 141 -3.29 3.51 -0.76
C GLN A 141 -2.60 2.81 0.40
N ILE A 142 -3.28 2.71 1.53
CA ILE A 142 -2.80 1.97 2.70
C ILE A 142 -2.82 0.47 2.41
N MET A 143 -1.69 -0.20 2.66
CA MET A 143 -1.60 -1.65 2.58
C MET A 143 -2.16 -2.28 3.87
N ARG A 144 -3.38 -2.83 3.78
CA ARG A 144 -4.04 -3.50 4.90
C ARG A 144 -3.66 -4.98 5.04
N LYS A 145 -2.68 -5.43 4.28
CA LYS A 145 -2.18 -6.81 4.30
C LYS A 145 -0.98 -6.92 5.21
N GLN A 146 -0.67 -8.14 5.62
CA GLN A 146 0.53 -8.42 6.39
C GLN A 146 1.77 -7.98 5.61
N VAL A 147 2.64 -7.23 6.28
CA VAL A 147 3.94 -6.83 5.73
C VAL A 147 4.78 -8.09 5.48
N PRO A 148 5.46 -8.19 4.34
CA PRO A 148 6.40 -9.28 4.10
C PRO A 148 7.43 -9.38 5.23
N PRO A 149 7.77 -10.59 5.71
CA PRO A 149 8.69 -10.77 6.83
C PRO A 149 10.04 -10.07 6.63
N GLU A 150 10.52 -10.03 5.39
CA GLU A 150 11.77 -9.39 4.99
C GLU A 150 11.78 -7.86 5.22
N LYS A 151 10.58 -7.25 5.25
CA LYS A 151 10.37 -5.80 5.43
C LYS A 151 9.90 -5.41 6.83
N THR A 152 9.64 -6.37 7.69
CA THR A 152 9.15 -6.11 9.05
C THR A 152 10.16 -5.31 9.86
N LYS A 153 11.46 -5.62 9.71
CA LYS A 153 12.53 -4.88 10.39
C LYS A 153 12.54 -3.41 10.00
N ASP A 154 12.48 -3.12 8.70
CA ASP A 154 12.49 -1.75 8.17
C ASP A 154 11.29 -0.94 8.71
N VAL A 155 10.11 -1.58 8.77
CA VAL A 155 8.90 -0.96 9.31
C VAL A 155 9.01 -0.69 10.81
N LEU A 156 9.56 -1.63 11.58
CA LEU A 156 9.76 -1.45 13.03
C LEU A 156 10.78 -0.33 13.31
N GLU A 157 11.88 -0.29 12.58
CA GLU A 157 12.90 0.74 12.71
C GLU A 157 12.33 2.13 12.42
N PHE A 158 11.52 2.26 11.37
CA PHE A 158 10.83 3.51 11.06
C PHE A 158 9.76 3.90 12.11
N ALA A 159 9.02 2.91 12.63
CA ALA A 159 7.93 3.13 13.57
C ALA A 159 8.42 3.43 15.00
N THR A 160 9.59 2.91 15.37
CA THR A 160 10.17 3.09 16.70
C THR A 160 10.92 4.42 16.77
N GLN A 161 10.21 5.45 17.17
CA GLN A 161 10.79 6.79 17.36
C GLN A 161 11.13 7.05 18.81
N LYS A 162 12.19 7.83 19.05
CA LYS A 162 12.50 8.37 20.38
C LYS A 162 11.35 9.29 20.84
N PRO A 163 11.09 9.42 22.16
CA PRO A 163 10.00 10.22 22.69
C PRO A 163 9.96 11.66 22.16
N GLU A 164 11.12 12.32 22.08
CA GLU A 164 11.24 13.69 21.57
C GLU A 164 10.84 13.80 20.09
N ALA A 165 11.30 12.86 19.24
CA ALA A 165 10.96 12.83 17.83
C ALA A 165 9.47 12.56 17.63
N ARG A 166 8.89 11.68 18.45
CA ARG A 166 7.45 11.38 18.44
C ARG A 166 6.63 12.61 18.84
N LEU A 167 7.03 13.32 19.90
CA LEU A 167 6.37 14.55 20.33
C LEU A 167 6.45 15.64 19.26
N THR A 168 7.58 15.77 18.58
CA THR A 168 7.75 16.70 17.46
C THR A 168 6.81 16.34 16.31
N SER A 169 6.69 15.06 15.97
CA SER A 169 5.77 14.58 14.93
C SER A 169 4.30 14.85 15.29
N ILE A 170 3.92 14.68 16.56
CA ILE A 170 2.59 15.01 17.07
C ILE A 170 2.31 16.50 16.93
N ARG A 171 3.25 17.37 17.32
CA ARG A 171 3.12 18.83 17.18
C ARG A 171 2.97 19.26 15.73
N ASN A 172 3.75 18.68 14.84
CA ASN A 172 3.62 18.93 13.39
C ASN A 172 2.24 18.50 12.85
N GLY A 173 1.75 17.34 13.29
CA GLY A 173 0.41 16.87 12.94
C GLY A 173 -0.69 17.81 13.44
N LEU A 174 -0.57 18.31 14.68
CA LEU A 174 -1.49 19.30 15.25
C LEU A 174 -1.51 20.60 14.43
N ALA A 175 -0.34 21.06 13.99
CA ALA A 175 -0.24 22.25 13.16
C ALA A 175 -0.96 22.10 11.81
N VAL A 176 -0.93 20.88 11.22
CA VAL A 176 -1.67 20.57 9.98
C VAL A 176 -3.19 20.53 10.22
N LEU A 177 -3.62 19.97 11.36
CA LEU A 177 -5.04 19.82 11.69
C LEU A 177 -5.74 21.17 11.99
N GLN A 178 -4.99 22.19 12.39
CA GLN A 178 -5.46 23.57 12.58
C GLN A 178 -6.81 23.67 13.34
N TYR A 179 -6.95 22.97 14.45
CA TYR A 179 -8.20 22.93 15.23
C TYR A 179 -8.79 24.31 15.56
N GLY A 180 -7.96 25.31 15.83
CA GLY A 180 -8.39 26.68 16.11
C GLY A 180 -9.09 27.39 14.93
N GLN A 181 -8.85 26.92 13.70
CA GLN A 181 -9.43 27.49 12.48
C GLN A 181 -10.65 26.71 11.97
N SER A 182 -10.94 25.56 12.55
CA SER A 182 -12.06 24.71 12.12
C SER A 182 -13.40 25.38 12.37
N SER A 183 -14.15 25.63 11.32
CA SER A 183 -15.53 26.16 11.40
C SER A 183 -16.47 25.21 12.14
N TYR A 184 -16.26 23.91 12.00
CA TYR A 184 -17.04 22.87 12.68
C TYR A 184 -16.86 22.96 14.20
N LEU A 185 -15.62 23.03 14.69
CA LEU A 185 -15.36 23.15 16.13
C LEU A 185 -16.01 24.41 16.71
N ARG A 186 -15.89 25.54 16.02
CA ARG A 186 -16.53 26.79 16.44
C ARG A 186 -18.04 26.69 16.48
N SER A 187 -18.66 26.04 15.49
CA SER A 187 -20.11 25.81 15.45
C SER A 187 -20.61 24.94 16.59
N PHE A 188 -19.77 24.01 17.07
CA PHE A 188 -20.07 23.21 18.26
C PHE A 188 -19.69 23.88 19.60
N GLY A 189 -19.19 25.13 19.57
CA GLY A 189 -18.77 25.82 20.77
C GLY A 189 -17.50 25.23 21.42
N LEU A 190 -16.68 24.49 20.66
CA LEU A 190 -15.47 23.85 21.15
C LEU A 190 -14.25 24.69 20.82
N ALA A 191 -13.38 24.86 21.81
CA ALA A 191 -12.04 25.40 21.64
C ALA A 191 -11.01 24.35 22.05
N VAL A 192 -9.96 24.21 21.25
CA VAL A 192 -8.86 23.28 21.51
C VAL A 192 -7.60 24.09 21.81
N ASP A 193 -7.09 23.96 23.01
CA ASP A 193 -5.76 24.45 23.35
C ASP A 193 -4.71 23.44 22.90
N SER A 194 -3.93 23.80 21.90
CA SER A 194 -2.86 22.99 21.32
C SER A 194 -1.46 23.53 21.62
N THR A 195 -1.35 24.51 22.52
CA THR A 195 -0.07 25.20 22.82
C THR A 195 0.91 24.29 23.53
N ALA A 196 0.43 23.48 24.47
CA ALA A 196 1.25 22.53 25.21
C ALA A 196 0.47 21.28 25.61
N PRO A 197 1.14 20.14 25.81
CA PRO A 197 0.55 18.96 26.43
C PRO A 197 0.07 19.27 27.86
N VAL A 198 -1.01 18.64 28.26
CA VAL A 198 -1.50 18.73 29.65
C VAL A 198 -0.52 18.05 30.58
N THR A 199 -0.08 18.76 31.60
CA THR A 199 0.76 18.20 32.66
C THR A 199 -0.12 17.67 33.79
N ILE A 200 0.07 16.42 34.17
CA ILE A 200 -0.66 15.76 35.26
C ILE A 200 0.32 15.21 36.28
N ASN A 201 -0.10 15.22 37.54
CA ASN A 201 0.66 14.54 38.60
C ASN A 201 0.50 13.04 38.45
N ALA A 202 1.62 12.32 38.40
CA ALA A 202 1.62 10.87 38.28
C ALA A 202 2.54 10.25 39.34
N ARG A 203 2.25 8.98 39.67
CA ARG A 203 3.08 8.17 40.56
C ARG A 203 3.79 7.10 39.74
N VAL A 204 5.11 7.01 39.85
CA VAL A 204 5.88 5.91 39.30
C VAL A 204 5.67 4.69 40.20
N LEU A 205 5.11 3.63 39.62
CA LEU A 205 4.94 2.37 40.34
C LEU A 205 6.24 1.58 40.38
N ALA A 206 6.44 0.80 41.46
CA ALA A 206 7.58 -0.12 41.52
C ALA A 206 7.48 -1.14 40.34
N PRO A 207 8.61 -1.51 39.75
CA PRO A 207 8.60 -2.53 38.69
C PRO A 207 7.95 -3.82 39.18
N PRO A 208 7.09 -4.47 38.39
CA PRO A 208 6.49 -5.74 38.77
C PRO A 208 7.57 -6.84 38.86
N THR A 209 7.48 -7.67 39.89
CA THR A 209 8.30 -8.88 39.98
C THR A 209 7.62 -10.00 39.23
N LEU A 210 8.29 -10.56 38.21
CA LEU A 210 7.78 -11.71 37.48
C LEU A 210 8.18 -12.98 38.21
N VAL A 211 7.17 -13.80 38.61
CA VAL A 211 7.37 -15.12 39.18
C VAL A 211 7.06 -16.13 38.10
N TYR A 212 8.06 -16.90 37.70
CA TYR A 212 7.89 -18.04 36.81
C TYR A 212 7.52 -19.28 37.63
N GLY A 213 6.79 -20.25 37.03
CA GLY A 213 6.28 -21.43 37.70
C GLY A 213 7.34 -22.24 38.46
N ALA A 214 6.91 -23.09 39.37
CA ALA A 214 7.73 -23.83 40.29
C ALA A 214 8.88 -24.59 39.59
N GLY A 215 10.11 -24.15 39.84
CA GLY A 215 11.34 -24.76 39.27
C GLY A 215 12.27 -23.75 38.56
N SER A 216 11.83 -22.56 38.20
CA SER A 216 12.72 -21.54 37.63
C SER A 216 13.35 -20.67 38.71
N ARG A 217 14.67 -20.73 38.84
CA ARG A 217 15.46 -19.90 39.78
C ARG A 217 15.79 -18.50 39.23
N GLN A 218 15.26 -18.10 38.08
CA GLN A 218 15.54 -16.79 37.51
C GLN A 218 14.48 -15.77 37.90
N GLN A 219 14.81 -14.89 38.84
CA GLN A 219 14.12 -13.63 39.05
C GLN A 219 14.62 -12.64 37.99
N THR A 220 13.87 -12.44 36.92
CA THR A 220 14.18 -11.40 35.93
C THR A 220 13.50 -10.10 36.39
N ILE A 221 14.27 -9.16 36.88
CA ILE A 221 13.78 -7.78 37.16
C ILE A 221 13.70 -7.07 35.83
N VAL A 222 12.49 -6.88 35.29
CA VAL A 222 12.27 -6.04 34.11
C VAL A 222 12.30 -4.59 34.57
N ARG A 223 13.42 -3.90 34.38
CA ARG A 223 13.51 -2.44 34.60
C ARG A 223 12.94 -1.73 33.38
N TYR A 224 11.77 -1.16 33.53
CA TYR A 224 11.28 -0.15 32.58
C TYR A 224 11.93 1.17 32.95
N SER A 225 12.90 1.64 32.17
CA SER A 225 13.37 3.03 32.28
C SER A 225 12.38 3.92 31.54
N PHE A 226 11.49 4.56 32.28
CA PHE A 226 10.80 5.73 31.73
C PHE A 226 11.83 6.87 31.80
N LEU A 227 12.24 7.34 30.64
CA LEU A 227 13.02 8.56 30.53
C LEU A 227 12.13 9.73 30.98
N THR A 228 12.52 10.38 32.06
CA THR A 228 12.02 11.69 32.50
C THR A 228 12.31 12.75 31.45
#